data_0c250f6b931471268e68ecb87a4ba185
#
_entry.id   0c250f6b931471268e68ecb87a4ba185
#
_cell.length_a   1.000
_cell.length_b   1.000
_cell.length_c   1.000
_cell.angle_alpha   90.00
_cell.angle_beta   90.00
_cell.angle_gamma   90.00
#
_symmetry.space_group_name_H-M   'P 1'
#
loop_
_entity.id
_entity.type
_entity.pdbx_description
1 polymer ?
#
loop_
_entity_poly.entity_id
_entity_poly.type
_entity_poly.pdbx_seq_one_letter_code
_entity_poly.pdbx_strand_id
1 'polypeptide(L)'
;MNYPQLPVCRRPKVAILATGDELVFPGSTPGHGQIVYSNGYALHALARSEGAETIDLGIAADTLGSTAAGIRRARESGADILVTTGGASVGDHDLVQQALRDEGIAMAFWKIAMRPGKPMMHGRLGAMRVIGLPGNPVSSYVCAFLFMVPLIRALSGRSEIHHRHERAVLGKDVGANDMRADYLRARLEERDDGALVAIPVNHQDSSLLANLAAAQALLVRAPFAPRAEAGTPCEVLRLPA
;
A
#
# COMPACT_ATOMS: atom_id res chain seq x y z
N MET A 1 -36.13 -16.75 -8.14
CA MET A 1 -35.39 -16.76 -9.43
C MET A 1 -35.08 -18.20 -9.79
N ASN A 2 -35.38 -18.61 -10.99
CA ASN A 2 -35.12 -20.02 -11.45
C ASN A 2 -33.83 -20.07 -12.29
N TYR A 3 -32.70 -19.62 -11.66
CA TYR A 3 -31.38 -19.69 -12.30
C TYR A 3 -30.51 -20.71 -11.55
N PRO A 4 -30.10 -21.81 -12.16
CA PRO A 4 -29.26 -22.83 -11.53
C PRO A 4 -27.78 -22.39 -11.38
N GLN A 5 -27.38 -21.32 -12.09
CA GLN A 5 -26.04 -20.78 -12.09
C GLN A 5 -26.09 -19.24 -12.05
N LEU A 6 -25.20 -18.62 -11.28
CA LEU A 6 -25.02 -17.17 -11.26
C LEU A 6 -23.71 -16.81 -11.94
N PRO A 7 -23.71 -15.85 -12.88
CA PRO A 7 -22.46 -15.31 -13.41
C PRO A 7 -21.76 -14.51 -12.31
N VAL A 8 -20.52 -14.86 -12.01
CA VAL A 8 -19.71 -14.20 -10.98
C VAL A 8 -18.36 -13.81 -11.55
N CYS A 9 -17.76 -12.75 -11.00
CA CYS A 9 -16.36 -12.43 -11.26
C CYS A 9 -15.46 -13.41 -10.49
N ARG A 10 -14.38 -13.88 -11.12
CA ARG A 10 -13.38 -14.66 -10.41
C ARG A 10 -12.60 -13.79 -9.41
N ARG A 11 -12.02 -14.40 -8.41
CA ARG A 11 -11.12 -13.71 -7.48
C ARG A 11 -9.85 -13.27 -8.21
N PRO A 12 -9.42 -12.00 -8.06
CA PRO A 12 -8.14 -11.56 -8.59
C PRO A 12 -6.98 -12.26 -7.88
N LYS A 13 -5.92 -12.58 -8.64
CA LYS A 13 -4.67 -13.14 -8.11
C LYS A 13 -3.64 -12.05 -7.91
N VAL A 14 -3.16 -11.89 -6.68
CA VAL A 14 -2.14 -10.91 -6.30
C VAL A 14 -0.85 -11.64 -5.95
N ALA A 15 0.18 -11.47 -6.77
CA ALA A 15 1.52 -11.97 -6.50
C ALA A 15 2.33 -10.90 -5.77
N ILE A 16 3.00 -11.26 -4.69
CA ILE A 16 3.79 -10.34 -3.85
C ILE A 16 5.24 -10.80 -3.86
N LEU A 17 6.14 -9.90 -4.28
CA LEU A 17 7.58 -10.08 -4.36
C LEU A 17 8.26 -9.03 -3.50
N ALA A 18 9.05 -9.44 -2.53
CA ALA A 18 9.96 -8.55 -1.83
C ALA A 18 11.33 -8.51 -2.49
N THR A 19 12.03 -7.38 -2.38
CA THR A 19 13.44 -7.26 -2.75
C THR A 19 14.23 -6.61 -1.63
N GLY A 20 15.43 -7.07 -1.38
CA GLY A 20 16.32 -6.54 -0.36
C GLY A 20 17.18 -7.62 0.28
N ASP A 21 18.50 -7.48 0.20
CA ASP A 21 19.46 -8.39 0.85
C ASP A 21 19.46 -8.23 2.37
N GLU A 22 18.88 -7.12 2.88
CA GLU A 22 18.68 -6.87 4.28
C GLU A 22 17.52 -7.67 4.89
N LEU A 23 16.65 -8.26 4.06
CA LEU A 23 15.43 -8.93 4.54
C LEU A 23 15.70 -10.37 4.97
N VAL A 24 15.21 -10.73 6.16
CA VAL A 24 15.19 -12.10 6.65
C VAL A 24 13.77 -12.52 7.03
N PHE A 25 13.44 -13.80 6.85
CA PHE A 25 12.12 -14.30 7.24
C PHE A 25 11.91 -14.28 8.76
N PRO A 26 10.68 -14.10 9.24
CA PRO A 26 10.34 -14.27 10.65
C PRO A 26 10.79 -15.63 11.18
N GLY A 27 11.30 -15.67 12.41
CA GLY A 27 11.91 -16.84 13.03
C GLY A 27 13.42 -16.94 12.84
N SER A 28 14.00 -16.17 11.93
CA SER A 28 15.46 -15.99 11.83
C SER A 28 15.95 -14.94 12.82
N THR A 29 17.18 -15.08 13.32
CA THR A 29 17.85 -14.03 14.09
C THR A 29 18.50 -13.05 13.11
N PRO A 30 18.07 -11.78 13.05
CA PRO A 30 18.66 -10.81 12.14
C PRO A 30 20.13 -10.55 12.51
N GLY A 31 21.02 -10.59 11.52
CA GLY A 31 22.40 -10.14 11.64
C GLY A 31 22.53 -8.62 11.57
N HIS A 32 23.78 -8.12 11.57
CA HIS A 32 24.02 -6.68 11.41
C HIS A 32 23.46 -6.16 10.06
N GLY A 33 22.66 -5.11 10.11
CA GLY A 33 22.04 -4.52 8.92
C GLY A 33 20.84 -5.28 8.37
N GLN A 34 20.42 -6.39 8.98
CA GLN A 34 19.25 -7.14 8.56
C GLN A 34 17.99 -6.74 9.34
N ILE A 35 16.86 -6.83 8.68
CA ILE A 35 15.53 -6.56 9.25
C ILE A 35 14.56 -7.70 8.92
N VAL A 36 13.59 -7.92 9.81
CA VAL A 36 12.57 -8.96 9.58
C VAL A 36 11.61 -8.52 8.50
N TYR A 37 11.39 -9.38 7.51
CA TYR A 37 10.41 -9.20 6.45
C TYR A 37 8.99 -9.19 7.02
N SER A 38 8.38 -8.03 7.09
CA SER A 38 7.02 -7.83 7.61
C SER A 38 6.01 -7.37 6.55
N ASN A 39 6.48 -6.64 5.53
CA ASN A 39 5.61 -6.04 4.51
C ASN A 39 4.73 -7.06 3.81
N GLY A 40 5.30 -8.18 3.37
CA GLY A 40 4.54 -9.20 2.66
C GLY A 40 3.39 -9.77 3.47
N TYR A 41 3.58 -10.02 4.75
CA TYR A 41 2.51 -10.52 5.62
C TYR A 41 1.33 -9.53 5.68
N ALA A 42 1.62 -8.25 5.87
CA ALA A 42 0.61 -7.19 5.89
C ALA A 42 -0.11 -7.06 4.53
N LEU A 43 0.64 -7.13 3.42
CA LEU A 43 0.10 -7.05 2.07
C LEU A 43 -0.76 -8.27 1.71
N HIS A 44 -0.33 -9.47 2.09
CA HIS A 44 -1.12 -10.70 1.93
C HIS A 44 -2.42 -10.63 2.72
N ALA A 45 -2.38 -10.19 3.99
CA ALA A 45 -3.56 -10.02 4.82
C ALA A 45 -4.54 -9.02 4.19
N LEU A 46 -4.04 -7.85 3.77
CA LEU A 46 -4.84 -6.80 3.14
C LEU A 46 -5.48 -7.27 1.81
N ALA A 47 -4.73 -7.98 0.96
CA ALA A 47 -5.27 -8.50 -0.30
C ALA A 47 -6.36 -9.56 -0.06
N ARG A 48 -6.15 -10.47 0.91
CA ARG A 48 -7.11 -11.51 1.27
C ARG A 48 -8.38 -10.94 1.90
N SER A 49 -8.29 -9.91 2.74
CA SER A 49 -9.48 -9.24 3.31
C SER A 49 -10.37 -8.63 2.25
N GLU A 50 -9.80 -8.28 1.10
CA GLU A 50 -10.54 -7.80 -0.07
C GLU A 50 -10.99 -8.91 -1.03
N GLY A 51 -10.77 -10.17 -0.67
CA GLY A 51 -11.25 -11.35 -1.41
C GLY A 51 -10.31 -11.83 -2.51
N ALA A 52 -9.09 -11.32 -2.62
CA ALA A 52 -8.11 -11.78 -3.59
C ALA A 52 -7.48 -13.13 -3.19
N GLU A 53 -7.04 -13.90 -4.18
CA GLU A 53 -6.07 -14.99 -3.99
C GLU A 53 -4.66 -14.39 -3.95
N THR A 54 -3.80 -14.85 -3.06
CA THR A 54 -2.45 -14.31 -2.94
C THR A 54 -1.39 -15.36 -3.24
N ILE A 55 -0.36 -14.95 -3.97
CA ILE A 55 0.79 -15.78 -4.33
C ILE A 55 2.03 -15.15 -3.70
N ASP A 56 2.69 -15.88 -2.79
CA ASP A 56 3.95 -15.43 -2.20
C ASP A 56 5.12 -15.82 -3.12
N LEU A 57 5.81 -14.82 -3.64
CA LEU A 57 7.01 -15.02 -4.45
C LEU A 57 8.30 -14.95 -3.62
N GLY A 58 8.18 -14.71 -2.32
CA GLY A 58 9.31 -14.63 -1.40
C GLY A 58 10.13 -13.36 -1.54
N ILE A 59 11.39 -13.46 -1.14
CA ILE A 59 12.39 -12.38 -1.17
C ILE A 59 13.34 -12.64 -2.33
N ALA A 60 13.46 -11.70 -3.26
CA ALA A 60 14.47 -11.70 -4.30
C ALA A 60 15.72 -10.97 -3.79
N ALA A 61 16.89 -11.51 -4.06
CA ALA A 61 18.14 -10.81 -3.83
C ALA A 61 18.24 -9.54 -4.68
N ASP A 62 19.02 -8.56 -4.24
CA ASP A 62 19.22 -7.28 -4.93
C ASP A 62 20.06 -7.43 -6.19
N THR A 63 19.58 -8.26 -7.13
CA THR A 63 20.14 -8.45 -8.45
C THR A 63 19.06 -8.38 -9.53
N LEU A 64 19.42 -7.89 -10.71
CA LEU A 64 18.51 -7.87 -11.86
C LEU A 64 17.96 -9.27 -12.19
N GLY A 65 18.83 -10.29 -12.16
CA GLY A 65 18.45 -11.66 -12.47
C GLY A 65 17.42 -12.24 -11.50
N SER A 66 17.60 -12.03 -10.20
CA SER A 66 16.67 -12.52 -9.16
C SER A 66 15.32 -11.81 -9.26
N THR A 67 15.34 -10.49 -9.42
CA THR A 67 14.12 -9.69 -9.59
C THR A 67 13.37 -10.08 -10.86
N ALA A 68 14.04 -10.21 -12.00
CA ALA A 68 13.45 -10.63 -13.26
C ALA A 68 12.85 -12.05 -13.16
N ALA A 69 13.52 -12.97 -12.48
CA ALA A 69 12.96 -14.31 -12.22
C ALA A 69 11.68 -14.26 -11.39
N GLY A 70 11.61 -13.39 -10.38
CA GLY A 70 10.40 -13.14 -9.61
C GLY A 70 9.24 -12.60 -10.46
N ILE A 71 9.52 -11.63 -11.34
CA ILE A 71 8.54 -11.06 -12.28
C ILE A 71 8.00 -12.13 -13.24
N ARG A 72 8.88 -12.99 -13.78
CA ARG A 72 8.46 -14.10 -14.66
C ARG A 72 7.57 -15.09 -13.93
N ARG A 73 7.91 -15.48 -12.69
CA ARG A 73 7.07 -16.36 -11.85
C ARG A 73 5.70 -15.74 -11.59
N ALA A 74 5.60 -14.44 -11.37
CA ALA A 74 4.30 -13.76 -11.25
C ALA A 74 3.45 -13.91 -12.53
N ARG A 75 4.06 -13.70 -13.70
CA ARG A 75 3.40 -13.84 -14.98
C ARG A 75 2.95 -15.29 -15.24
N GLU A 76 3.83 -16.26 -15.00
CA GLU A 76 3.56 -17.69 -15.19
C GLU A 76 2.47 -18.22 -14.25
N SER A 77 2.34 -17.66 -13.05
CA SER A 77 1.28 -18.00 -12.11
C SER A 77 -0.10 -17.47 -12.52
N GLY A 78 -0.16 -16.66 -13.57
CA GLY A 78 -1.39 -16.01 -14.03
C GLY A 78 -1.87 -14.93 -13.06
N ALA A 79 -0.95 -14.21 -12.39
CA ALA A 79 -1.29 -13.09 -11.52
C ALA A 79 -1.95 -11.95 -12.30
N ASP A 80 -2.99 -11.36 -11.71
CA ASP A 80 -3.64 -10.16 -12.23
C ASP A 80 -2.91 -8.90 -11.77
N ILE A 81 -2.31 -8.98 -10.58
CA ILE A 81 -1.55 -7.91 -9.96
C ILE A 81 -0.22 -8.48 -9.48
N LEU A 82 0.88 -7.87 -9.88
CA LEU A 82 2.18 -8.04 -9.25
C LEU A 82 2.44 -6.84 -8.33
N VAL A 83 2.69 -7.12 -7.07
CA VAL A 83 3.13 -6.13 -6.09
C VAL A 83 4.59 -6.39 -5.76
N THR A 84 5.46 -5.40 -5.97
CA THR A 84 6.83 -5.44 -5.48
C THR A 84 6.99 -4.54 -4.27
N THR A 85 7.78 -4.93 -3.27
CA THR A 85 8.09 -4.12 -2.08
C THR A 85 9.59 -4.13 -1.84
N GLY A 86 10.17 -2.97 -1.59
CA GLY A 86 11.61 -2.75 -1.59
C GLY A 86 12.11 -2.32 -2.96
N GLY A 87 13.39 -1.99 -3.07
CA GLY A 87 14.03 -1.57 -4.32
C GLY A 87 13.52 -0.25 -4.90
N ALA A 88 12.41 0.28 -4.45
CA ALA A 88 11.86 1.58 -4.86
C ALA A 88 12.60 2.73 -4.15
N SER A 89 13.92 2.80 -4.30
CA SER A 89 14.74 3.91 -3.80
C SER A 89 14.67 5.09 -4.78
N VAL A 90 14.94 6.30 -4.27
CA VAL A 90 14.97 7.53 -5.11
C VAL A 90 16.24 7.66 -5.96
N GLY A 91 17.13 6.66 -6.00
CA GLY A 91 18.37 6.67 -6.76
C GLY A 91 18.19 6.21 -8.23
N ASP A 92 19.12 6.62 -9.10
CA ASP A 92 19.13 6.30 -10.53
C ASP A 92 19.44 4.79 -10.82
N HIS A 93 19.67 3.98 -9.79
CA HIS A 93 19.98 2.55 -9.85
C HIS A 93 18.89 1.68 -9.22
N ASP A 94 17.61 1.98 -9.49
CA ASP A 94 16.48 1.15 -9.05
C ASP A 94 16.43 -0.15 -9.86
N LEU A 95 17.04 -1.22 -9.30
CA LEU A 95 17.10 -2.55 -9.92
C LEU A 95 15.72 -3.11 -10.24
N VAL A 96 14.72 -2.81 -9.40
CA VAL A 96 13.34 -3.26 -9.62
C VAL A 96 12.76 -2.57 -10.85
N GLN A 97 12.96 -1.27 -10.99
CA GLN A 97 12.48 -0.52 -12.14
C GLN A 97 13.14 -1.00 -13.44
N GLN A 98 14.45 -1.25 -13.40
CA GLN A 98 15.18 -1.78 -14.57
C GLN A 98 14.68 -3.17 -14.92
N ALA A 99 14.60 -4.11 -13.97
CA ALA A 99 14.10 -5.46 -14.21
C ALA A 99 12.67 -5.45 -14.79
N LEU A 100 11.80 -4.57 -14.28
CA LEU A 100 10.45 -4.40 -14.81
C LEU A 100 10.45 -3.95 -16.28
N ARG A 101 11.30 -2.99 -16.64
CA ARG A 101 11.45 -2.51 -18.04
C ARG A 101 12.00 -3.61 -18.94
N ASP A 102 13.03 -4.32 -18.49
CA ASP A 102 13.69 -5.39 -19.26
C ASP A 102 12.71 -6.55 -19.53
N GLU A 103 11.79 -6.83 -18.60
CA GLU A 103 10.69 -7.80 -18.78
C GLU A 103 9.51 -7.25 -19.60
N GLY A 104 9.61 -6.04 -20.16
CA GLY A 104 8.63 -5.45 -21.08
C GLY A 104 7.45 -4.78 -20.40
N ILE A 105 7.58 -4.37 -19.13
CA ILE A 105 6.51 -3.66 -18.42
C ILE A 105 6.41 -2.23 -18.91
N ALA A 106 5.24 -1.87 -19.43
CA ALA A 106 4.91 -0.49 -19.77
C ALA A 106 4.64 0.31 -18.48
N MET A 107 5.62 1.13 -18.08
CA MET A 107 5.51 2.00 -16.92
C MET A 107 4.55 3.15 -17.19
N ALA A 108 3.57 3.36 -16.31
CA ALA A 108 2.64 4.48 -16.37
C ALA A 108 3.17 5.69 -15.58
N PHE A 109 3.68 5.46 -14.39
CA PHE A 109 4.34 6.48 -13.59
C PHE A 109 5.34 5.88 -12.59
N TRP A 110 6.27 6.74 -12.16
CA TRP A 110 7.22 6.51 -11.09
C TRP A 110 7.30 7.78 -10.25
N LYS A 111 7.01 7.66 -8.95
CA LYS A 111 6.81 8.73 -7.96
C LYS A 111 5.46 9.44 -8.08
N ILE A 112 4.88 9.64 -6.91
CA ILE A 112 3.63 10.40 -6.75
C ILE A 112 3.79 11.44 -5.63
N ALA A 113 3.01 12.50 -5.70
CA ALA A 113 3.04 13.59 -4.73
C ALA A 113 2.18 13.26 -3.50
N MET A 114 2.61 12.26 -2.71
CA MET A 114 1.94 11.90 -1.45
C MET A 114 2.93 11.60 -0.32
N ARG A 115 2.46 11.59 0.91
CA ARG A 115 3.19 11.22 2.11
C ARG A 115 2.26 10.44 3.07
N PRO A 116 2.68 9.21 3.52
CA PRO A 116 3.87 8.49 3.06
C PRO A 116 3.67 7.93 1.65
N GLY A 117 4.73 7.49 0.98
CA GLY A 117 4.62 6.72 -0.26
C GLY A 117 5.11 7.38 -1.56
N LYS A 118 5.92 8.47 -1.48
CA LYS A 118 6.46 9.15 -2.66
C LYS A 118 7.07 8.20 -3.72
N PRO A 119 7.88 7.17 -3.41
CA PRO A 119 8.49 6.30 -4.41
C PRO A 119 7.57 5.14 -4.82
N MET A 120 6.31 5.40 -5.07
CA MET A 120 5.41 4.41 -5.64
C MET A 120 5.49 4.40 -7.16
N MET A 121 5.42 3.22 -7.77
CA MET A 121 5.37 3.06 -9.22
C MET A 121 4.17 2.20 -9.66
N HIS A 122 3.71 2.45 -10.88
CA HIS A 122 2.68 1.66 -11.53
C HIS A 122 3.01 1.42 -12.98
N GLY A 123 2.69 0.21 -13.45
CA GLY A 123 2.84 -0.21 -14.83
C GLY A 123 1.95 -1.39 -15.18
N ARG A 124 2.15 -1.94 -16.38
CA ARG A 124 1.41 -3.12 -16.84
C ARG A 124 2.25 -3.98 -17.77
N LEU A 125 2.04 -5.28 -17.69
CA LEU A 125 2.58 -6.26 -18.62
C LEU A 125 1.40 -7.09 -19.19
N GLY A 126 1.00 -6.75 -20.40
CA GLY A 126 -0.24 -7.30 -20.96
C GLY A 126 -1.45 -6.94 -20.08
N ALA A 127 -2.16 -7.95 -19.58
CA ALA A 127 -3.29 -7.77 -18.66
C ALA A 127 -2.85 -7.57 -17.20
N MET A 128 -1.67 -8.06 -16.80
CA MET A 128 -1.16 -7.95 -15.43
C MET A 128 -0.82 -6.50 -15.08
N ARG A 129 -1.35 -6.03 -13.96
CA ARG A 129 -1.01 -4.73 -13.36
C ARG A 129 0.20 -4.89 -12.46
N VAL A 130 1.07 -3.89 -12.43
CA VAL A 130 2.26 -3.88 -11.58
C VAL A 130 2.21 -2.67 -10.67
N ILE A 131 2.40 -2.91 -9.39
CA ILE A 131 2.48 -1.88 -8.34
C ILE A 131 3.79 -2.08 -7.60
N GLY A 132 4.70 -1.11 -7.69
CA GLY A 132 5.90 -1.07 -6.88
C GLY A 132 5.69 -0.19 -5.66
N LEU A 133 5.84 -0.78 -4.50
CA LEU A 133 5.63 -0.15 -3.20
C LEU A 133 6.96 0.20 -2.52
N PRO A 134 7.00 1.27 -1.71
CA PRO A 134 8.16 1.60 -0.89
C PRO A 134 8.56 0.46 0.05
N GLY A 135 9.84 0.36 0.42
CA GLY A 135 10.34 -0.60 1.41
C GLY A 135 9.86 -0.32 2.84
N ASN A 136 9.68 0.95 3.22
CA ASN A 136 9.20 1.31 4.56
C ASN A 136 7.80 0.77 4.84
N PRO A 137 7.58 0.05 5.97
CA PRO A 137 6.35 -0.71 6.22
C PRO A 137 5.07 0.12 6.16
N VAL A 138 5.06 1.28 6.80
CA VAL A 138 3.89 2.17 6.80
C VAL A 138 3.62 2.72 5.40
N SER A 139 4.67 3.11 4.66
CA SER A 139 4.52 3.59 3.29
C SER A 139 3.97 2.50 2.37
N SER A 140 4.49 1.28 2.51
CA SER A 140 4.04 0.10 1.75
C SER A 140 2.56 -0.18 2.00
N TYR A 141 2.16 -0.25 3.26
CA TYR A 141 0.77 -0.53 3.64
C TYR A 141 -0.19 0.58 3.19
N VAL A 142 0.15 1.86 3.43
CA VAL A 142 -0.70 2.99 3.03
C VAL A 142 -0.86 3.06 1.51
N CYS A 143 0.22 2.85 0.75
CA CYS A 143 0.11 2.77 -0.71
C CYS A 143 -0.73 1.56 -1.16
N ALA A 144 -0.54 0.39 -0.56
CA ALA A 144 -1.36 -0.78 -0.87
C ALA A 144 -2.84 -0.53 -0.56
N PHE A 145 -3.15 0.04 0.59
CA PHE A 145 -4.51 0.42 0.95
C PHE A 145 -5.12 1.36 -0.09
N LEU A 146 -4.43 2.41 -0.48
CA LEU A 146 -4.95 3.43 -1.40
C LEU A 146 -5.00 2.99 -2.88
N PHE A 147 -4.16 2.04 -3.32
CA PHE A 147 -4.04 1.70 -4.75
C PHE A 147 -4.27 0.22 -5.04
N MET A 148 -3.71 -0.70 -4.26
CA MET A 148 -3.91 -2.14 -4.48
C MET A 148 -5.35 -2.55 -4.15
N VAL A 149 -5.90 -2.07 -3.04
CA VAL A 149 -7.28 -2.38 -2.62
C VAL A 149 -8.31 -1.94 -3.67
N PRO A 150 -8.33 -0.68 -4.14
CA PRO A 150 -9.25 -0.27 -5.22
C PRO A 150 -9.07 -1.08 -6.50
N LEU A 151 -7.84 -1.46 -6.84
CA LEU A 151 -7.56 -2.28 -8.02
C LEU A 151 -8.11 -3.72 -7.86
N ILE A 152 -7.98 -4.33 -6.68
CA ILE A 152 -8.60 -5.63 -6.37
C ILE A 152 -10.12 -5.54 -6.50
N ARG A 153 -10.73 -4.50 -5.93
CA ARG A 153 -12.18 -4.28 -6.00
C ARG A 153 -12.66 -4.12 -7.44
N ALA A 154 -11.96 -3.33 -8.24
CA ALA A 154 -12.27 -3.13 -9.66
C ALA A 154 -12.19 -4.45 -10.45
N LEU A 155 -11.13 -5.25 -10.25
CA LEU A 155 -10.95 -6.55 -10.90
C LEU A 155 -11.96 -7.61 -10.43
N SER A 156 -12.49 -7.45 -9.21
CA SER A 156 -13.57 -8.28 -8.66
C SER A 156 -14.96 -7.87 -9.16
N GLY A 157 -15.08 -6.82 -9.99
CA GLY A 157 -16.36 -6.33 -10.50
C GLY A 157 -17.22 -5.61 -9.46
N ARG A 158 -16.63 -5.09 -8.37
CA ARG A 158 -17.38 -4.33 -7.36
C ARG A 158 -17.73 -2.94 -7.89
N SER A 159 -18.93 -2.47 -7.57
CA SER A 159 -19.39 -1.09 -7.87
C SER A 159 -18.69 -0.06 -6.98
N GLU A 160 -18.47 -0.38 -5.69
CA GLU A 160 -17.74 0.46 -4.75
C GLU A 160 -16.25 0.13 -4.76
N ILE A 161 -15.50 0.84 -5.60
CA ILE A 161 -14.07 0.62 -5.80
C ILE A 161 -13.25 1.40 -4.78
N HIS A 162 -13.56 2.69 -4.59
CA HIS A 162 -12.79 3.59 -3.75
C HIS A 162 -13.14 3.48 -2.27
N HIS A 163 -12.22 3.90 -1.41
CA HIS A 163 -12.50 4.04 0.00
C HIS A 163 -13.48 5.18 0.23
N ARG A 164 -14.39 5.01 1.18
CA ARG A 164 -15.32 6.07 1.59
C ARG A 164 -14.60 7.08 2.47
N HIS A 165 -14.75 8.35 2.16
CA HIS A 165 -14.35 9.43 3.04
C HIS A 165 -15.43 9.61 4.12
N GLU A 166 -15.00 9.57 5.38
CA GLU A 166 -15.85 9.86 6.53
C GLU A 166 -15.51 11.26 7.05
N ARG A 167 -16.54 12.01 7.42
CA ARG A 167 -16.39 13.34 8.04
C ARG A 167 -16.01 13.18 9.50
N ALA A 168 -15.04 13.94 9.95
CA ALA A 168 -14.58 14.00 11.32
C ALA A 168 -14.18 15.44 11.68
N VAL A 169 -13.83 15.67 12.94
CA VAL A 169 -13.17 16.90 13.39
C VAL A 169 -11.79 16.59 13.92
N LEU A 170 -10.87 17.53 13.79
CA LEU A 170 -9.52 17.37 14.32
C LEU A 170 -9.53 17.32 15.84
N GLY A 171 -8.87 16.32 16.44
CA GLY A 171 -8.69 16.24 17.88
C GLY A 171 -7.49 17.05 18.41
N LYS A 172 -6.60 17.47 17.52
CA LYS A 172 -5.47 18.37 17.83
C LYS A 172 -5.04 19.16 16.59
N ASP A 173 -4.27 20.22 16.81
CA ASP A 173 -3.68 21.03 15.74
C ASP A 173 -2.83 20.20 14.79
N VAL A 174 -2.91 20.50 13.49
CA VAL A 174 -2.05 19.96 12.44
C VAL A 174 -1.39 21.11 11.68
N GLY A 175 -0.09 20.95 11.35
CA GLY A 175 0.67 21.93 10.59
C GLY A 175 0.17 22.08 9.16
N ALA A 176 0.63 23.11 8.46
CA ALA A 176 0.52 23.20 7.02
C ALA A 176 1.34 22.08 6.36
N ASN A 177 0.85 21.54 5.24
CA ASN A 177 1.61 20.58 4.45
C ASN A 177 2.17 21.23 3.17
N ASP A 178 3.08 20.51 2.51
CA ASP A 178 3.72 20.92 1.26
C ASP A 178 2.90 20.52 0.00
N MET A 179 3.55 20.42 -1.14
CA MET A 179 2.96 20.03 -2.42
C MET A 179 2.39 18.60 -2.47
N ARG A 180 2.54 17.81 -1.40
CA ARG A 180 2.09 16.41 -1.35
C ARG A 180 0.78 16.28 -0.60
N ALA A 181 -0.08 15.37 -1.04
CA ALA A 181 -1.20 14.90 -0.22
C ALA A 181 -0.66 14.12 0.98
N ASP A 182 -1.12 14.44 2.19
CA ASP A 182 -0.73 13.73 3.42
C ASP A 182 -1.85 12.80 3.89
N TYR A 183 -1.43 11.58 4.26
CA TYR A 183 -2.26 10.55 4.87
C TYR A 183 -1.71 10.25 6.26
N LEU A 184 -2.17 11.05 7.24
CA LEU A 184 -1.68 10.97 8.61
C LEU A 184 -2.39 9.83 9.36
N ARG A 185 -1.61 8.94 10.01
CA ARG A 185 -2.19 7.92 10.89
C ARG A 185 -2.91 8.59 12.04
N ALA A 186 -4.15 8.20 12.30
CA ALA A 186 -4.99 8.79 13.33
C ALA A 186 -5.75 7.72 14.12
N ARG A 187 -6.00 8.00 15.39
CA ARG A 187 -7.01 7.32 16.19
C ARG A 187 -8.34 8.01 15.98
N LEU A 188 -9.41 7.26 16.16
CA LEU A 188 -10.78 7.79 16.10
C LEU A 188 -11.40 7.68 17.49
N GLU A 189 -12.02 8.75 17.92
CA GLU A 189 -12.84 8.80 19.12
C GLU A 189 -14.23 9.33 18.76
N GLU A 190 -15.25 8.87 19.43
CA GLU A 190 -16.61 9.39 19.27
C GLU A 190 -16.93 10.27 20.48
N ARG A 191 -17.41 11.48 20.24
CA ARG A 191 -17.86 12.40 21.26
C ARG A 191 -19.28 12.09 21.68
N ASP A 192 -19.71 12.61 22.82
CA ASP A 192 -21.07 12.45 23.36
C ASP A 192 -22.16 12.98 22.40
N ASP A 193 -21.81 13.94 21.53
CA ASP A 193 -22.68 14.48 20.49
C ASP A 193 -22.72 13.64 19.19
N GLY A 194 -22.02 12.49 19.17
CA GLY A 194 -21.91 11.61 18.02
C GLY A 194 -20.89 12.07 16.97
N ALA A 195 -20.17 13.17 17.19
CA ALA A 195 -19.15 13.63 16.27
C ALA A 195 -17.90 12.74 16.33
N LEU A 196 -17.42 12.32 15.15
CA LEU A 196 -16.17 11.57 15.04
C LEU A 196 -14.98 12.52 15.15
N VAL A 197 -14.04 12.19 16.04
CA VAL A 197 -12.82 12.97 16.28
C VAL A 197 -11.61 12.20 15.78
N ALA A 198 -10.84 12.80 14.89
CA ALA A 198 -9.61 12.23 14.36
C ALA A 198 -8.40 12.82 15.09
N ILE A 199 -7.65 11.97 15.83
CA ILE A 199 -6.48 12.37 16.59
C ILE A 199 -5.24 11.81 15.90
N PRO A 200 -4.50 12.63 15.12
CA PRO A 200 -3.26 12.19 14.50
C PRO A 200 -2.26 11.69 15.54
N VAL A 201 -1.61 10.55 15.28
CA VAL A 201 -0.55 10.04 16.16
C VAL A 201 0.65 10.98 16.15
N ASN A 202 1.39 11.04 17.28
CA ASN A 202 2.46 12.02 17.45
C ASN A 202 3.62 11.83 16.49
N HIS A 203 3.99 10.58 16.21
CA HIS A 203 5.10 10.25 15.34
C HIS A 203 4.58 9.64 14.03
N GLN A 204 4.74 10.42 12.95
CA GLN A 204 4.33 10.02 11.59
C GLN A 204 5.47 9.36 10.80
N ASP A 205 6.46 8.76 11.48
CA ASP A 205 7.55 8.05 10.83
C ASP A 205 7.03 6.81 10.09
N SER A 206 7.49 6.62 8.86
CA SER A 206 7.05 5.55 7.98
C SER A 206 7.69 4.18 8.27
N SER A 207 8.66 4.12 9.18
CA SER A 207 9.28 2.89 9.66
C SER A 207 8.55 2.27 10.86
N LEU A 208 7.73 3.06 11.59
CA LEU A 208 7.09 2.65 12.84
C LEU A 208 5.77 1.91 12.60
N LEU A 209 5.84 0.60 12.36
CA LEU A 209 4.68 -0.25 12.12
C LEU A 209 3.71 -0.27 13.32
N ALA A 210 4.20 -0.17 14.56
CA ALA A 210 3.37 -0.11 15.76
C ALA A 210 2.38 1.09 15.74
N ASN A 211 2.81 2.23 15.20
CA ASN A 211 1.94 3.41 15.05
C ASN A 211 0.84 3.19 14.00
N LEU A 212 1.11 2.40 12.96
CA LEU A 212 0.10 2.00 12.00
C LEU A 212 -0.89 1.00 12.62
N ALA A 213 -0.39 0.01 13.36
CA ALA A 213 -1.24 -0.98 14.04
C ALA A 213 -2.18 -0.35 15.08
N ALA A 214 -1.77 0.76 15.71
CA ALA A 214 -2.60 1.51 16.64
C ALA A 214 -3.54 2.53 15.98
N ALA A 215 -3.40 2.77 14.67
CA ALA A 215 -4.23 3.73 13.93
C ALA A 215 -5.51 3.06 13.45
N GLN A 216 -6.61 3.79 13.51
CA GLN A 216 -7.93 3.35 13.03
C GLN A 216 -8.31 4.03 11.71
N ALA A 217 -7.60 5.10 11.34
CA ALA A 217 -7.87 5.84 10.12
C ALA A 217 -6.62 6.55 9.58
N LEU A 218 -6.71 6.96 8.33
CA LEU A 218 -5.83 7.93 7.70
C LEU A 218 -6.56 9.28 7.61
N LEU A 219 -6.08 10.29 8.32
CA LEU A 219 -6.53 11.67 8.15
C LEU A 219 -5.98 12.21 6.83
N VAL A 220 -6.87 12.68 5.97
CA VAL A 220 -6.52 13.17 4.63
C VAL A 220 -6.26 14.66 4.67
N ARG A 221 -5.11 15.06 4.14
CA ARG A 221 -4.72 16.47 3.97
C ARG A 221 -4.38 16.72 2.52
N ALA A 222 -5.13 17.56 1.86
CA ALA A 222 -4.87 17.93 0.46
C ALA A 222 -3.49 18.60 0.30
N PRO A 223 -2.86 18.57 -0.90
CA PRO A 223 -1.67 19.36 -1.16
C PRO A 223 -1.87 20.83 -0.77
N PHE A 224 -0.84 21.45 -0.19
CA PHE A 224 -0.85 22.83 0.27
C PHE A 224 -1.95 23.16 1.31
N ALA A 225 -2.49 22.16 2.00
CA ALA A 225 -3.47 22.41 3.06
C ALA A 225 -2.86 23.31 4.16
N PRO A 226 -3.53 24.40 4.56
CA PRO A 226 -3.02 25.30 5.59
C PRO A 226 -2.99 24.61 6.96
N ARG A 227 -2.32 25.22 7.94
CA ARG A 227 -2.46 24.83 9.34
C ARG A 227 -3.95 24.82 9.71
N ALA A 228 -4.34 23.80 10.49
CA ALA A 228 -5.69 23.68 11.01
C ALA A 228 -5.65 23.38 12.52
N GLU A 229 -6.56 23.99 13.25
CA GLU A 229 -6.66 23.85 14.70
C GLU A 229 -7.60 22.70 15.09
N ALA A 230 -7.48 22.22 16.31
CA ALA A 230 -8.42 21.27 16.89
C ALA A 230 -9.86 21.76 16.72
N GLY A 231 -10.81 20.85 16.45
CA GLY A 231 -12.20 21.17 16.13
C GLY A 231 -12.48 21.51 14.66
N THR A 232 -11.45 21.74 13.83
CA THR A 232 -11.64 21.98 12.39
C THR A 232 -12.19 20.72 11.70
N PRO A 233 -13.22 20.84 10.82
CA PRO A 233 -13.69 19.72 10.01
C PRO A 233 -12.59 19.11 9.16
N CYS A 234 -12.57 17.78 9.08
CA CYS A 234 -11.59 17.03 8.29
C CYS A 234 -12.22 15.76 7.69
N GLU A 235 -11.48 15.10 6.83
CA GLU A 235 -11.87 13.84 6.23
C GLU A 235 -10.90 12.73 6.64
N VAL A 236 -11.44 11.54 6.85
CA VAL A 236 -10.65 10.35 7.18
C VAL A 236 -11.03 9.18 6.28
N LEU A 237 -10.07 8.30 6.05
CA LEU A 237 -10.27 6.98 5.46
C LEU A 237 -10.09 5.95 6.58
N ARG A 238 -11.13 5.20 6.90
CA ARG A 238 -11.07 4.16 7.93
C ARG A 238 -10.18 3.01 7.48
N LEU A 239 -9.23 2.62 8.33
CA LEU A 239 -8.42 1.44 8.11
C LEU A 239 -9.20 0.17 8.48
N PRO A 240 -8.91 -0.98 7.83
CA PRO A 240 -9.48 -2.26 8.23
C PRO A 240 -9.09 -2.59 9.68
N ALA A 241 -10.02 -3.17 10.44
CA ALA A 241 -9.79 -3.67 11.79
C ALA A 241 -8.95 -4.95 11.78
#